data_cd5fdb9e42c6a9b2c66e60a184fdcb98
#
_entry.id   cd5fdb9e42c6a9b2c66e60a184fdcb98
#
_cell.length_a   1.000
_cell.length_b   1.000
_cell.length_c   1.000
_cell.angle_alpha   90.00
_cell.angle_beta   90.00
_cell.angle_gamma   90.00
#
_symmetry.space_group_name_H-M   'P 1'
#
loop_
_entity.id
_entity.type
_entity.pdbx_description
1 polymer ?
#
loop_
_entity_poly.entity_id
_entity_poly.type
_entity_poly.pdbx_seq_one_letter_code
_entity_poly.pdbx_strand_id
1 'polypeptide(L)'
;MEKENLAKIACECLNLDCPEPDLSDWKSMVNDLRHPDKEVRIALVGKYTALHDAYISVVEALKHGGIPEHATIDIKWVDSEELNVDNVDEVLGDVNGILVPGGFGLRGVEGMILAARYARENKIPYLGLCLGMQVSIIEFARHVCGFNDAHSIELDPNTTHPVIALMPDQDGVCLLYTSDA
;
A
#
# COMPACT_ATOMS: atom_id res chain seq x y z
N MET A 1 -18.44 14.83 21.63
CA MET A 1 -17.74 14.30 22.80
C MET A 1 -17.21 15.40 23.70
N GLU A 2 -16.34 16.31 23.21
CA GLU A 2 -15.80 17.42 24.02
C GLU A 2 -16.90 18.35 24.56
N LYS A 3 -17.86 18.76 23.71
CA LYS A 3 -19.00 19.61 24.11
C LYS A 3 -19.89 19.01 25.20
N GLU A 4 -19.93 17.70 25.30
CA GLU A 4 -20.75 16.96 26.26
C GLU A 4 -19.95 16.57 27.51
N ASN A 5 -18.68 16.99 27.63
CA ASN A 5 -17.78 16.69 28.74
C ASN A 5 -17.66 15.17 29.06
N LEU A 6 -17.72 14.32 28.03
CA LEU A 6 -17.77 12.87 28.19
C LEU A 6 -16.60 12.33 29.00
N ALA A 7 -15.38 12.83 28.74
CA ALA A 7 -14.18 12.40 29.46
C ALA A 7 -14.30 12.67 30.97
N LYS A 8 -14.74 13.88 31.34
CA LYS A 8 -14.94 14.28 32.73
C LYS A 8 -16.00 13.41 33.43
N ILE A 9 -17.16 13.24 32.78
CA ILE A 9 -18.25 12.39 33.33
C ILE A 9 -17.77 10.94 33.51
N ALA A 10 -17.01 10.41 32.55
CA ALA A 10 -16.48 9.06 32.66
C ALA A 10 -15.50 8.92 33.83
N CYS A 11 -14.57 9.88 34.01
CA CYS A 11 -13.64 9.90 35.15
C CYS A 11 -14.38 10.01 36.49
N GLU A 12 -15.37 10.89 36.60
CA GLU A 12 -16.19 11.02 37.80
C GLU A 12 -16.94 9.70 38.13
N CYS A 13 -17.58 9.08 37.13
CA CYS A 13 -18.28 7.81 37.32
C CYS A 13 -17.37 6.65 37.73
N LEU A 14 -16.11 6.67 37.28
CA LEU A 14 -15.13 5.63 37.59
C LEU A 14 -14.27 5.98 38.84
N ASN A 15 -14.51 7.12 39.48
CA ASN A 15 -13.70 7.65 40.59
C ASN A 15 -12.22 7.77 40.25
N LEU A 16 -11.92 8.22 39.01
CA LEU A 16 -10.55 8.47 38.54
C LEU A 16 -10.23 9.95 38.71
N ASP A 17 -9.09 10.24 39.34
CA ASP A 17 -8.53 11.59 39.39
C ASP A 17 -7.62 11.78 38.17
N CYS A 18 -8.16 12.41 37.13
CA CYS A 18 -7.48 12.65 35.87
C CYS A 18 -7.43 14.14 35.57
N PRO A 19 -6.30 14.65 35.08
CA PRO A 19 -6.21 16.02 34.60
C PRO A 19 -7.16 16.25 33.43
N GLU A 20 -7.52 17.54 33.18
CA GLU A 20 -8.25 17.90 31.96
C GLU A 20 -7.45 17.47 30.72
N PRO A 21 -8.10 16.87 29.70
CA PRO A 21 -7.39 16.38 28.52
C PRO A 21 -6.89 17.56 27.66
N ASP A 22 -5.61 17.53 27.31
CA ASP A 22 -5.08 18.39 26.27
C ASP A 22 -5.35 17.80 24.89
N LEU A 23 -6.19 18.44 24.09
CA LEU A 23 -6.59 18.02 22.76
C LEU A 23 -5.99 18.94 21.67
N SER A 24 -4.96 19.70 21.97
CA SER A 24 -4.35 20.65 21.02
C SER A 24 -3.83 19.96 19.76
N ASP A 25 -3.10 18.86 19.90
CA ASP A 25 -2.56 18.08 18.77
C ASP A 25 -3.67 17.49 17.91
N TRP A 26 -4.72 16.96 18.54
CA TRP A 26 -5.89 16.43 17.82
C TRP A 26 -6.64 17.52 17.04
N LYS A 27 -6.76 18.71 17.63
CA LYS A 27 -7.39 19.86 16.97
C LYS A 27 -6.57 20.34 15.78
N SER A 28 -5.23 20.37 15.90
CA SER A 28 -4.32 20.69 14.80
C SER A 28 -4.47 19.67 13.67
N MET A 29 -4.36 18.37 13.97
CA MET A 29 -4.50 17.29 12.99
C MET A 29 -5.86 17.37 12.25
N VAL A 30 -6.96 17.60 12.96
CA VAL A 30 -8.30 17.75 12.32
C VAL A 30 -8.37 18.98 11.46
N ASN A 31 -7.70 20.08 11.85
CA ASN A 31 -7.61 21.27 11.03
C ASN A 31 -6.86 21.00 9.72
N ASP A 32 -5.71 20.34 9.78
CA ASP A 32 -4.89 19.98 8.62
C ASP A 32 -5.65 19.06 7.66
N LEU A 33 -6.37 18.07 8.22
CA LEU A 33 -7.24 17.19 7.44
C LEU A 33 -8.36 17.95 6.70
N ARG A 34 -8.89 19.03 7.30
CA ARG A 34 -10.01 19.80 6.72
C ARG A 34 -9.57 20.87 5.74
N HIS A 35 -8.32 21.30 5.83
CA HIS A 35 -7.79 22.40 5.04
C HIS A 35 -6.45 22.00 4.40
N PRO A 36 -6.45 20.97 3.50
CA PRO A 36 -5.25 20.58 2.78
C PRO A 36 -4.81 21.69 1.82
N ASP A 37 -3.50 21.86 1.65
CA ASP A 37 -2.91 22.86 0.76
C ASP A 37 -2.68 22.33 -0.67
N LYS A 38 -2.61 21.00 -0.82
CA LYS A 38 -2.29 20.34 -2.08
C LYS A 38 -3.05 19.03 -2.25
N GLU A 39 -3.12 18.58 -3.49
CA GLU A 39 -3.64 17.25 -3.85
C GLU A 39 -2.52 16.39 -4.40
N VAL A 40 -2.48 15.12 -3.97
CA VAL A 40 -1.53 14.11 -4.44
C VAL A 40 -2.33 12.94 -4.99
N ARG A 41 -2.13 12.62 -6.27
CA ARG A 41 -2.80 11.49 -6.94
C ARG A 41 -1.92 10.25 -6.86
N ILE A 42 -2.46 9.17 -6.27
CA ILE A 42 -1.79 7.88 -6.12
C ILE A 42 -2.56 6.83 -6.92
N ALA A 43 -1.87 6.18 -7.89
CA ALA A 43 -2.43 5.00 -8.53
C ALA A 43 -2.33 3.81 -7.57
N LEU A 44 -3.46 3.22 -7.20
CA LEU A 44 -3.53 1.94 -6.52
C LEU A 44 -3.76 0.85 -7.58
N VAL A 45 -2.67 0.16 -7.94
CA VAL A 45 -2.67 -0.87 -9.00
C VAL A 45 -2.86 -2.23 -8.34
N GLY A 46 -4.05 -2.80 -8.45
CA GLY A 46 -4.43 -3.99 -7.70
C GLY A 46 -5.33 -4.95 -8.47
N LYS A 47 -5.61 -6.11 -7.84
CA LYS A 47 -6.46 -7.17 -8.39
C LYS A 47 -7.93 -7.05 -7.98
N TYR A 48 -8.21 -6.31 -6.89
CA TYR A 48 -9.54 -6.25 -6.27
C TYR A 48 -10.12 -4.84 -6.31
N THR A 49 -9.79 -4.08 -7.36
CA THR A 49 -10.18 -2.68 -7.52
C THR A 49 -11.67 -2.46 -7.69
N ALA A 50 -12.41 -3.47 -8.17
CA ALA A 50 -13.87 -3.43 -8.23
C ALA A 50 -14.54 -3.44 -6.85
N LEU A 51 -13.85 -3.90 -5.79
CA LEU A 51 -14.32 -3.92 -4.42
C LEU A 51 -13.38 -3.05 -3.56
N HIS A 52 -13.65 -1.76 -3.48
CA HIS A 52 -12.80 -0.78 -2.79
C HIS A 52 -12.53 -1.14 -1.32
N ASP A 53 -13.48 -1.80 -0.66
CA ASP A 53 -13.34 -2.24 0.73
C ASP A 53 -12.18 -3.23 0.95
N ALA A 54 -11.76 -3.96 -0.11
CA ALA A 54 -10.60 -4.86 -0.04
C ALA A 54 -9.30 -4.11 0.30
N TYR A 55 -9.23 -2.82 0.00
CA TYR A 55 -8.06 -1.98 0.22
C TYR A 55 -8.30 -0.83 1.19
N ILE A 56 -9.38 -0.87 1.98
CA ILE A 56 -9.76 0.24 2.87
C ILE A 56 -8.63 0.64 3.82
N SER A 57 -7.91 -0.32 4.39
CA SER A 57 -6.78 -0.02 5.30
C SER A 57 -5.63 0.68 4.59
N VAL A 58 -5.37 0.35 3.32
CA VAL A 58 -4.35 1.00 2.50
C VAL A 58 -4.74 2.43 2.19
N VAL A 59 -6.00 2.63 1.80
CA VAL A 59 -6.55 3.97 1.50
C VAL A 59 -6.51 4.87 2.74
N GLU A 60 -6.94 4.35 3.89
CA GLU A 60 -6.90 5.10 5.15
C GLU A 60 -5.45 5.41 5.58
N ALA A 61 -4.52 4.46 5.41
CA ALA A 61 -3.11 4.71 5.70
C ALA A 61 -2.52 5.82 4.81
N LEU A 62 -2.86 5.85 3.52
CA LEU A 62 -2.45 6.92 2.61
C LEU A 62 -3.03 8.27 3.03
N LYS A 63 -4.32 8.32 3.38
CA LYS A 63 -4.96 9.55 3.89
C LYS A 63 -4.29 10.04 5.17
N HIS A 64 -4.01 9.13 6.12
CA HIS A 64 -3.32 9.47 7.36
C HIS A 64 -1.90 10.00 7.09
N GLY A 65 -1.18 9.40 6.12
CA GLY A 65 0.12 9.90 5.69
C GLY A 65 0.07 11.29 5.02
N GLY A 66 -1.06 11.63 4.41
CA GLY A 66 -1.27 12.95 3.82
C GLY A 66 -1.48 14.09 4.82
N ILE A 67 -1.98 13.79 6.03
CA ILE A 67 -2.31 14.81 7.04
C ILE A 67 -1.10 15.68 7.41
N PRO A 68 0.03 15.12 7.88
CA PRO A 68 1.20 15.93 8.26
C PRO A 68 1.83 16.66 7.07
N GLU A 69 1.54 16.22 5.85
CA GLU A 69 2.02 16.83 4.62
C GLU A 69 1.04 17.89 4.06
N HIS A 70 -0.05 18.20 4.78
CA HIS A 70 -1.14 19.08 4.35
C HIS A 70 -1.67 18.73 2.95
N ALA A 71 -1.76 17.41 2.66
CA ALA A 71 -2.15 16.89 1.37
C ALA A 71 -3.44 16.06 1.44
N THR A 72 -4.37 16.33 0.53
CA THR A 72 -5.44 15.35 0.24
C THR A 72 -4.93 14.30 -0.73
N ILE A 73 -5.37 13.06 -0.56
CA ILE A 73 -4.97 11.95 -1.41
C ILE A 73 -6.13 11.57 -2.33
N ASP A 74 -5.90 11.73 -3.63
CA ASP A 74 -6.78 11.25 -4.69
C ASP A 74 -6.33 9.86 -5.13
N ILE A 75 -7.19 8.84 -4.95
CA ILE A 75 -6.87 7.45 -5.30
C ILE A 75 -7.38 7.14 -6.69
N LYS A 76 -6.45 6.93 -7.62
CA LYS A 76 -6.75 6.40 -8.94
C LYS A 76 -6.71 4.87 -8.88
N TRP A 77 -7.88 4.27 -8.97
CA TRP A 77 -8.03 2.82 -8.99
C TRP A 77 -7.65 2.25 -10.35
N VAL A 78 -6.69 1.32 -10.37
CA VAL A 78 -6.21 0.70 -11.60
C VAL A 78 -6.28 -0.81 -11.47
N ASP A 79 -7.08 -1.44 -12.33
CA ASP A 79 -7.09 -2.90 -12.42
C ASP A 79 -5.82 -3.38 -13.11
N SER A 80 -5.04 -4.19 -12.40
CA SER A 80 -3.78 -4.72 -12.92
C SER A 80 -3.96 -5.70 -14.08
N GLU A 81 -5.16 -6.27 -14.29
CA GLU A 81 -5.43 -7.15 -15.42
C GLU A 81 -5.66 -6.37 -16.74
N GLU A 82 -6.13 -5.13 -16.61
CA GLU A 82 -6.40 -4.26 -17.77
C GLU A 82 -5.16 -3.45 -18.17
N LEU A 83 -4.14 -3.35 -17.29
CA LEU A 83 -2.93 -2.58 -17.53
C LEU A 83 -1.99 -3.35 -18.46
N ASN A 84 -1.61 -2.70 -19.57
CA ASN A 84 -0.73 -3.26 -20.59
C ASN A 84 0.18 -2.19 -21.21
N VAL A 85 1.10 -2.58 -22.10
CA VAL A 85 2.10 -1.69 -22.68
C VAL A 85 1.52 -0.59 -23.59
N ASP A 86 0.33 -0.80 -24.11
CA ASP A 86 -0.32 0.16 -25.00
C ASP A 86 -1.04 1.28 -24.25
N ASN A 87 -1.45 1.02 -23.00
CA ASN A 87 -2.26 1.96 -22.21
C ASN A 87 -1.55 2.50 -20.95
N VAL A 88 -0.38 1.98 -20.59
CA VAL A 88 0.29 2.32 -19.33
C VAL A 88 0.61 3.82 -19.20
N ASP A 89 1.02 4.47 -20.27
CA ASP A 89 1.30 5.92 -20.29
C ASP A 89 0.03 6.74 -20.07
N GLU A 90 -1.09 6.35 -20.68
CA GLU A 90 -2.39 7.01 -20.49
C GLU A 90 -2.91 6.80 -19.06
N VAL A 91 -2.76 5.58 -18.54
CA VAL A 91 -3.30 5.20 -17.23
C VAL A 91 -2.45 5.74 -16.08
N LEU A 92 -1.13 5.77 -16.20
CA LEU A 92 -0.23 6.14 -15.10
C LEU A 92 0.50 7.49 -15.29
N GLY A 93 0.29 8.16 -16.42
CA GLY A 93 1.03 9.38 -16.76
C GLY A 93 0.66 10.61 -15.93
N ASP A 94 -0.48 10.61 -15.24
CA ASP A 94 -0.99 11.74 -14.46
C ASP A 94 -0.90 11.56 -12.94
N VAL A 95 -0.17 10.52 -12.47
CA VAL A 95 -0.08 10.21 -11.04
C VAL A 95 1.23 10.68 -10.42
N ASN A 96 1.18 11.01 -9.13
CA ASN A 96 2.34 11.44 -8.35
C ASN A 96 3.04 10.28 -7.65
N GLY A 97 2.39 9.13 -7.55
CA GLY A 97 2.94 7.92 -6.96
C GLY A 97 2.16 6.69 -7.37
N ILE A 98 2.79 5.52 -7.27
CA ILE A 98 2.18 4.23 -7.57
C ILE A 98 2.30 3.33 -6.34
N LEU A 99 1.17 2.77 -5.91
CA LEU A 99 1.11 1.77 -4.85
C LEU A 99 0.58 0.46 -5.42
N VAL A 100 1.33 -0.62 -5.21
CA VAL A 100 0.89 -1.98 -5.53
C VAL A 100 0.66 -2.74 -4.21
N PRO A 101 -0.59 -3.08 -3.88
CA PRO A 101 -0.92 -3.74 -2.62
C PRO A 101 -0.63 -5.24 -2.65
N GLY A 102 -0.94 -5.91 -1.54
CA GLY A 102 -0.92 -7.37 -1.43
C GLY A 102 -1.98 -8.05 -2.30
N GLY A 103 -1.78 -9.33 -2.54
CA GLY A 103 -2.70 -10.20 -3.29
C GLY A 103 -2.15 -11.60 -3.46
N PHE A 104 -2.96 -12.51 -3.99
CA PHE A 104 -2.62 -13.91 -4.19
C PHE A 104 -2.87 -14.37 -5.63
N GLY A 105 -2.12 -15.38 -6.06
CA GLY A 105 -2.26 -16.00 -7.39
C GLY A 105 -1.74 -15.17 -8.55
N LEU A 106 -1.74 -15.76 -9.73
CA LEU A 106 -1.10 -15.21 -10.95
C LEU A 106 -1.86 -14.07 -11.61
N ARG A 107 -3.18 -13.97 -11.37
CA ARG A 107 -4.04 -12.99 -12.02
C ARG A 107 -3.50 -11.56 -11.83
N GLY A 108 -3.34 -10.79 -12.90
CA GLY A 108 -2.92 -9.39 -12.89
C GLY A 108 -1.46 -9.12 -12.47
N VAL A 109 -0.62 -10.17 -12.27
CA VAL A 109 0.77 -10.00 -11.84
C VAL A 109 1.60 -9.27 -12.88
N GLU A 110 1.43 -9.57 -14.17
CA GLU A 110 2.20 -8.91 -15.23
C GLU A 110 1.87 -7.42 -15.33
N GLY A 111 0.60 -7.02 -15.12
CA GLY A 111 0.25 -5.60 -15.03
C GLY A 111 0.85 -4.90 -13.81
N MET A 112 0.97 -5.60 -12.66
CA MET A 112 1.67 -5.07 -11.50
C MET A 112 3.18 -4.90 -11.77
N ILE A 113 3.81 -5.87 -12.45
CA ILE A 113 5.22 -5.79 -12.87
C ILE A 113 5.40 -4.61 -13.83
N LEU A 114 4.48 -4.42 -14.77
CA LEU A 114 4.50 -3.29 -15.70
C LEU A 114 4.36 -1.94 -14.96
N ALA A 115 3.48 -1.85 -13.96
CA ALA A 115 3.36 -0.64 -13.14
C ALA A 115 4.65 -0.33 -12.36
N ALA A 116 5.32 -1.35 -11.81
CA ALA A 116 6.60 -1.19 -11.15
C ALA A 116 7.70 -0.73 -12.13
N ARG A 117 7.73 -1.30 -13.33
CA ARG A 117 8.62 -0.88 -14.41
C ARG A 117 8.38 0.58 -14.79
N TYR A 118 7.13 0.94 -15.02
CA TYR A 118 6.74 2.31 -15.37
C TYR A 118 7.19 3.31 -14.31
N ALA A 119 6.97 2.98 -13.02
CA ALA A 119 7.42 3.80 -11.91
C ALA A 119 8.93 4.02 -11.93
N ARG A 120 9.71 2.97 -12.11
CA ARG A 120 11.18 3.03 -12.14
C ARG A 120 11.68 3.86 -13.34
N GLU A 121 11.17 3.59 -14.55
CA GLU A 121 11.61 4.25 -15.77
C GLU A 121 11.27 5.74 -15.79
N ASN A 122 10.10 6.11 -15.25
CA ASN A 122 9.62 7.50 -15.17
C ASN A 122 9.98 8.21 -13.86
N LYS A 123 10.71 7.54 -12.94
CA LYS A 123 11.11 8.08 -11.63
C LYS A 123 9.91 8.53 -10.76
N ILE A 124 8.81 7.80 -10.87
CA ILE A 124 7.63 8.00 -10.04
C ILE A 124 7.84 7.21 -8.74
N PRO A 125 7.58 7.80 -7.55
CA PRO A 125 7.63 7.08 -6.28
C PRO A 125 6.76 5.81 -6.32
N TYR A 126 7.34 4.68 -5.85
CA TYR A 126 6.69 3.38 -5.84
C TYR A 126 6.68 2.80 -4.43
N LEU A 127 5.54 2.28 -4.00
CA LEU A 127 5.40 1.52 -2.77
C LEU A 127 4.76 0.16 -3.07
N GLY A 128 5.50 -0.91 -2.82
CA GLY A 128 5.00 -2.28 -2.93
C GLY A 128 4.74 -2.91 -1.56
N LEU A 129 3.52 -3.39 -1.31
CA LEU A 129 3.13 -4.08 -0.09
C LEU A 129 2.98 -5.57 -0.36
N CYS A 130 3.68 -6.44 0.39
CA CYS A 130 3.61 -7.90 0.25
C CYS A 130 3.89 -8.34 -1.21
N LEU A 131 2.87 -8.76 -1.97
CA LEU A 131 3.01 -9.08 -3.39
C LEU A 131 3.58 -7.92 -4.20
N GLY A 132 3.18 -6.68 -3.87
CA GLY A 132 3.70 -5.49 -4.53
C GLY A 132 5.22 -5.33 -4.39
N MET A 133 5.78 -5.68 -3.23
CA MET A 133 7.23 -5.73 -3.03
C MET A 133 7.85 -6.85 -3.90
N GLN A 134 7.25 -8.02 -3.91
CA GLN A 134 7.74 -9.16 -4.70
C GLN A 134 7.78 -8.85 -6.20
N VAL A 135 6.72 -8.24 -6.74
CA VAL A 135 6.68 -7.88 -8.17
C VAL A 135 7.73 -6.84 -8.54
N SER A 136 8.09 -5.92 -7.64
CA SER A 136 9.17 -4.96 -7.89
C SER A 136 10.55 -5.63 -7.97
N ILE A 137 10.78 -6.67 -7.17
CA ILE A 137 12.00 -7.48 -7.24
C ILE A 137 12.04 -8.27 -8.55
N ILE A 138 10.93 -8.88 -8.95
CA ILE A 138 10.80 -9.59 -10.22
C ILE A 138 11.04 -8.64 -11.41
N GLU A 139 10.43 -7.46 -11.36
CA GLU A 139 10.63 -6.42 -12.37
C GLU A 139 12.10 -6.07 -12.54
N PHE A 140 12.77 -5.76 -11.43
CA PHE A 140 14.17 -5.38 -11.43
C PHE A 140 15.06 -6.52 -11.96
N ALA A 141 14.82 -7.74 -11.54
CA ALA A 141 15.55 -8.92 -12.01
C ALA A 141 15.39 -9.10 -13.52
N ARG A 142 14.18 -8.95 -14.05
CA ARG A 142 13.91 -9.12 -15.49
C ARG A 142 14.52 -8.00 -16.35
N HIS A 143 14.28 -6.75 -15.96
CA HIS A 143 14.55 -5.63 -16.86
C HIS A 143 15.86 -4.89 -16.57
N VAL A 144 16.45 -5.08 -15.39
CA VAL A 144 17.74 -4.47 -15.05
C VAL A 144 18.86 -5.51 -15.00
N CYS A 145 18.61 -6.67 -14.37
CA CYS A 145 19.62 -7.74 -14.27
C CYS A 145 19.65 -8.67 -15.48
N GLY A 146 18.65 -8.66 -16.35
CA GLY A 146 18.57 -9.47 -17.56
C GLY A 146 18.13 -10.93 -17.35
N PHE A 147 17.54 -11.26 -16.18
CA PHE A 147 16.96 -12.56 -15.89
C PHE A 147 15.52 -12.64 -16.41
N ASN A 148 15.36 -12.82 -17.72
CA ASN A 148 14.07 -12.65 -18.41
C ASN A 148 12.89 -13.50 -17.87
N ASP A 149 13.20 -14.65 -17.27
CA ASP A 149 12.22 -15.57 -16.67
C ASP A 149 12.15 -15.46 -15.14
N ALA A 150 12.81 -14.46 -14.54
CA ALA A 150 12.80 -14.29 -13.08
C ALA A 150 11.35 -14.21 -12.54
N HIS A 151 11.08 -15.00 -11.51
CA HIS A 151 9.75 -15.09 -10.91
C HIS A 151 9.82 -15.51 -9.43
N SER A 152 8.65 -15.51 -8.78
CA SER A 152 8.42 -16.19 -7.51
C SER A 152 8.12 -17.66 -7.79
N ILE A 153 8.69 -18.60 -7.01
CA ILE A 153 8.35 -20.02 -7.08
C ILE A 153 6.89 -20.33 -6.75
N GLU A 154 6.23 -19.46 -5.99
CA GLU A 154 4.79 -19.56 -5.71
C GLU A 154 3.95 -19.31 -6.97
N LEU A 155 4.40 -18.39 -7.82
CA LEU A 155 3.67 -17.97 -9.00
C LEU A 155 4.11 -18.76 -10.26
N ASP A 156 5.39 -19.07 -10.39
CA ASP A 156 5.94 -19.93 -11.44
C ASP A 156 6.96 -20.92 -10.85
N PRO A 157 6.53 -22.15 -10.54
CA PRO A 157 7.44 -23.18 -10.02
C PRO A 157 8.53 -23.63 -10.99
N ASN A 158 8.41 -23.28 -12.29
CA ASN A 158 9.34 -23.71 -13.33
C ASN A 158 10.38 -22.63 -13.68
N THR A 159 10.34 -21.48 -13.04
CA THR A 159 11.31 -20.40 -13.28
C THR A 159 12.74 -20.91 -13.07
N THR A 160 13.66 -20.57 -13.97
CA THR A 160 15.09 -20.87 -13.79
C THR A 160 15.82 -19.83 -12.92
N HIS A 161 15.17 -18.69 -12.68
CA HIS A 161 15.66 -17.61 -11.81
C HIS A 161 14.66 -17.30 -10.70
N PRO A 162 14.56 -18.13 -9.65
CA PRO A 162 13.66 -17.93 -8.53
C PRO A 162 14.18 -16.80 -7.62
N VAL A 163 13.75 -15.57 -7.87
CA VAL A 163 14.14 -14.39 -7.07
C VAL A 163 13.31 -14.22 -5.80
N ILE A 164 12.18 -14.90 -5.71
CA ILE A 164 11.36 -15.05 -4.52
C ILE A 164 11.16 -16.56 -4.29
N ALA A 165 11.65 -17.06 -3.16
CA ALA A 165 11.61 -18.48 -2.82
C ALA A 165 11.47 -18.67 -1.30
N LEU A 166 11.06 -19.87 -0.88
CA LEU A 166 11.10 -20.24 0.52
C LEU A 166 12.57 -20.35 0.99
N MET A 167 12.81 -20.00 2.24
CA MET A 167 14.12 -20.19 2.85
C MET A 167 14.35 -21.70 3.08
N PRO A 168 15.56 -22.23 2.80
CA PRO A 168 15.82 -23.68 2.86
C PRO A 168 15.53 -24.34 4.22
N ASP A 169 15.62 -23.59 5.29
CA ASP A 169 15.44 -24.04 6.68
C ASP A 169 14.01 -23.82 7.21
N GLN A 170 13.10 -23.34 6.38
CA GLN A 170 11.69 -23.10 6.76
C GLN A 170 10.71 -24.11 6.14
N ASP A 171 11.20 -25.18 5.52
CA ASP A 171 10.34 -26.26 5.05
C ASP A 171 9.62 -26.92 6.24
N GLY A 172 8.29 -26.82 6.26
CA GLY A 172 7.44 -27.40 7.29
C GLY A 172 7.23 -26.55 8.55
N VAL A 173 7.73 -25.32 8.59
CA VAL A 173 7.47 -24.39 9.71
C VAL A 173 6.05 -23.87 9.61
N CYS A 174 5.24 -24.11 10.66
CA CYS A 174 3.90 -23.56 10.77
C CYS A 174 3.98 -22.06 11.06
N LEU A 175 3.36 -21.23 10.22
CA LEU A 175 3.31 -19.76 10.36
C LEU A 175 2.77 -19.28 11.73
N LEU A 176 2.00 -20.12 12.44
CA LEU A 176 1.49 -19.83 13.79
C LEU A 176 2.59 -19.78 14.86
N TYR A 177 3.75 -20.43 14.64
CA TYR A 177 4.87 -20.40 15.59
C TYR A 177 5.80 -19.20 15.43
N THR A 178 5.69 -18.44 14.35
CA THR A 178 6.54 -17.29 14.06
C THR A 178 5.94 -15.98 14.55
N SER A 179 4.66 -15.97 14.98
CA SER A 179 3.98 -14.77 15.47
C SER A 179 4.20 -14.47 16.95
N ASP A 180 4.79 -15.42 17.71
CA ASP A 180 5.02 -15.30 19.16
C ASP A 180 6.50 -15.08 19.54
N ALA A 181 7.34 -14.73 18.58
CA ALA A 181 8.77 -14.45 18.80
C ALA A 181 9.07 -12.96 18.82
#